data_11e62235df8781b459ef930ba437f56e
#
_entry.id   11e62235df8781b459ef930ba437f56e
#
_cell.length_a   1.000
_cell.length_b   1.000
_cell.length_c   1.000
_cell.angle_alpha   90.00
_cell.angle_beta   90.00
_cell.angle_gamma   90.00
#
_symmetry.space_group_name_H-M   'P 1'
#
loop_
_entity.id
_entity.type
_entity.pdbx_description
1 polymer ?
#
loop_
_entity_poly.entity_id
_entity_poly.type
_entity_poly.pdbx_seq_one_letter_code
_entity_poly.pdbx_strand_id
1 'polypeptide(L)'
;MLMKRRDHVKFLESLVNMKLNSIKRAELLQLAKQNGIALSPAEADQIAMELYGNNYNLFNDSHRNMILNKIAGIVGIERAKQIEFVFLKLTGR
;
A
#
# COMPACT_ATOMS: atom_id res chain seq x y z
N MET A 1 -13.37 -28.64 -11.49
CA MET A 1 -14.28 -27.52 -11.38
C MET A 1 -13.55 -26.20 -11.57
N LEU A 2 -14.12 -25.33 -12.35
CA LEU A 2 -13.49 -24.05 -12.65
C LEU A 2 -13.76 -23.04 -11.55
N MET A 3 -12.71 -22.40 -11.06
CA MET A 3 -12.84 -21.31 -10.11
C MET A 3 -13.38 -20.08 -10.85
N LYS A 4 -14.35 -19.42 -10.27
CA LYS A 4 -14.88 -18.20 -10.86
C LYS A 4 -13.84 -17.11 -10.79
N ARG A 5 -13.76 -16.28 -11.86
CA ARG A 5 -12.80 -15.19 -11.93
C ARG A 5 -12.93 -14.26 -10.72
N ARG A 6 -14.18 -14.00 -10.26
CA ARG A 6 -14.44 -13.14 -9.12
C ARG A 6 -13.81 -13.68 -7.84
N ASP A 7 -13.87 -14.98 -7.60
CA ASP A 7 -13.30 -15.61 -6.42
C ASP A 7 -11.78 -15.49 -6.43
N HIS A 8 -11.17 -15.66 -7.59
CA HIS A 8 -9.72 -15.52 -7.75
C HIS A 8 -9.29 -14.08 -7.45
N VAL A 9 -10.03 -13.09 -7.93
CA VAL A 9 -9.74 -11.68 -7.68
C VAL A 9 -9.81 -11.37 -6.19
N LYS A 10 -10.85 -11.85 -5.50
CA LYS A 10 -11.00 -11.64 -4.05
C LYS A 10 -9.84 -12.24 -3.27
N PHE A 11 -9.37 -13.40 -3.68
CA PHE A 11 -8.23 -14.04 -3.04
C PHE A 11 -6.99 -13.17 -3.15
N LEU A 12 -6.72 -12.64 -4.35
CA LEU A 12 -5.58 -11.75 -4.58
C LEU A 12 -5.72 -10.46 -3.77
N GLU A 13 -6.93 -9.89 -3.70
CA GLU A 13 -7.17 -8.69 -2.89
C GLU A 13 -6.84 -8.95 -1.42
N SER A 14 -7.26 -10.10 -0.91
CA SER A 14 -6.98 -10.47 0.48
C SER A 14 -5.48 -10.56 0.75
N LEU A 15 -4.72 -11.14 -0.19
CA LEU A 15 -3.28 -11.24 -0.05
C LEU A 15 -2.61 -9.87 -0.04
N VAL A 16 -3.01 -8.98 -0.95
CA VAL A 16 -2.47 -7.62 -1.02
C VAL A 16 -2.77 -6.87 0.28
N ASN A 17 -4.01 -6.96 0.77
CA ASN A 17 -4.40 -6.26 1.99
C ASN A 17 -3.71 -6.82 3.22
N MET A 18 -3.53 -8.12 3.30
CA MET A 18 -2.81 -8.75 4.40
C MET A 18 -1.38 -8.23 4.44
N LYS A 19 -0.73 -8.14 3.29
CA LYS A 19 0.63 -7.62 3.20
C LYS A 19 0.68 -6.15 3.57
N LEU A 20 -0.26 -5.35 3.07
CA LEU A 20 -0.34 -3.92 3.36
C LEU A 20 -0.43 -3.67 4.87
N ASN A 21 -1.30 -4.40 5.56
CA ASN A 21 -1.57 -4.20 6.98
C ASN A 21 -0.51 -4.80 7.89
N SER A 22 0.48 -5.47 7.34
CA SER A 22 1.61 -6.05 8.09
C SER A 22 2.97 -5.71 7.48
N ILE A 23 3.01 -4.76 6.56
CA ILE A 23 4.24 -4.41 5.86
C ILE A 23 5.26 -3.83 6.82
N LYS A 24 6.53 -4.19 6.63
CA LYS A 24 7.61 -3.76 7.51
C LYS A 24 8.51 -2.75 6.81
N ARG A 25 9.32 -2.05 7.62
CA ARG A 25 10.24 -1.04 7.11
C ARG A 25 11.07 -1.52 5.92
N ALA A 26 11.70 -2.69 6.05
CA ALA A 26 12.57 -3.21 5.00
C ALA A 26 11.81 -3.44 3.71
N GLU A 27 10.58 -3.93 3.80
CA GLU A 27 9.74 -4.18 2.63
C GLU A 27 9.31 -2.88 1.96
N LEU A 28 8.98 -1.88 2.76
CA LEU A 28 8.64 -0.55 2.24
C LEU A 28 9.82 0.09 1.54
N LEU A 29 11.01 -0.01 2.13
CA LEU A 29 12.22 0.55 1.51
C LEU A 29 12.53 -0.14 0.19
N GLN A 30 12.37 -1.44 0.13
CA GLN A 30 12.62 -2.18 -1.11
C GLN A 30 11.60 -1.81 -2.18
N LEU A 31 10.33 -1.71 -1.82
CA LEU A 31 9.27 -1.33 -2.75
C LEU A 31 9.50 0.08 -3.29
N ALA A 32 9.88 1.01 -2.42
CA ALA A 32 10.20 2.36 -2.82
C ALA A 32 11.38 2.38 -3.80
N LYS A 33 12.43 1.63 -3.50
CA LYS A 33 13.61 1.55 -4.36
C LYS A 33 13.24 0.99 -5.74
N GLN A 34 12.42 -0.05 -5.79
CA GLN A 34 11.98 -0.65 -7.04
C GLN A 34 11.17 0.31 -7.90
N ASN A 35 10.53 1.29 -7.29
CA ASN A 35 9.68 2.25 -7.98
C ASN A 35 10.31 3.65 -8.08
N GLY A 36 11.58 3.78 -7.73
CA GLY A 36 12.28 5.06 -7.84
C GLY A 36 11.81 6.13 -6.87
N ILE A 37 11.25 5.73 -5.73
CA ILE A 37 10.75 6.66 -4.72
C ILE A 37 11.80 6.82 -3.62
N ALA A 38 12.17 8.05 -3.32
CA ALA A 38 13.10 8.33 -2.23
C ALA A 38 12.35 8.18 -0.90
N LEU A 39 12.79 7.27 -0.05
CA LEU A 39 12.16 7.00 1.23
C LEU A 39 13.24 6.71 2.25
N SER A 40 13.23 7.45 3.37
CA SER A 40 14.18 7.21 4.44
C SER A 40 13.70 6.06 5.34
N PRO A 41 14.62 5.42 6.08
CA PRO A 41 14.22 4.40 7.04
C PRO A 41 13.23 4.91 8.10
N ALA A 42 13.40 6.14 8.57
CA ALA A 42 12.49 6.72 9.56
C ALA A 42 11.08 6.91 8.96
N GLU A 43 11.00 7.38 7.73
CA GLU A 43 9.72 7.52 7.04
C GLU A 43 9.05 6.17 6.82
N ALA A 44 9.84 5.18 6.44
CA ALA A 44 9.31 3.83 6.25
C ALA A 44 8.74 3.25 7.56
N ASP A 45 9.44 3.49 8.69
CA ASP A 45 8.93 3.07 9.99
C ASP A 45 7.59 3.74 10.31
N GLN A 46 7.49 5.05 10.07
CA GLN A 46 6.26 5.78 10.34
C GLN A 46 5.10 5.27 9.49
N ILE A 47 5.36 5.00 8.22
CA ILE A 47 4.34 4.46 7.31
C ILE A 47 3.90 3.08 7.80
N ALA A 48 4.86 2.21 8.14
CA ALA A 48 4.55 0.87 8.62
C ALA A 48 3.67 0.92 9.87
N MET A 49 3.96 1.83 10.80
CA MET A 49 3.18 2.01 12.01
C MET A 49 1.76 2.46 11.72
N GLU A 50 1.59 3.36 10.75
CA GLU A 50 0.26 3.84 10.35
C GLU A 50 -0.58 2.74 9.73
N LEU A 51 0.04 1.79 9.04
CA LEU A 51 -0.67 0.72 8.36
C LEU A 51 -0.96 -0.48 9.25
N TYR A 52 -0.12 -0.72 10.24
CA TYR A 52 -0.17 -1.95 11.03
C TYR A 52 -1.49 -2.10 11.78
N GLY A 53 -2.15 -3.25 11.59
CA GLY A 53 -3.31 -3.63 12.37
C GLY A 53 -4.60 -2.87 12.09
N ASN A 54 -4.64 -2.05 11.04
CA ASN A 54 -5.82 -1.22 10.76
C ASN A 54 -6.83 -1.89 9.83
N ASN A 55 -6.50 -3.04 9.27
CA ASN A 55 -7.38 -3.77 8.35
C ASN A 55 -7.82 -2.92 7.15
N TYR A 56 -6.92 -2.10 6.64
CA TYR A 56 -7.22 -1.31 5.45
C TYR A 56 -7.45 -2.21 4.25
N ASN A 57 -8.37 -1.79 3.40
CA ASN A 57 -8.62 -2.42 2.12
C ASN A 57 -8.13 -1.48 1.01
N LEU A 58 -6.99 -1.81 0.40
CA LEU A 58 -6.39 -0.96 -0.62
C LEU A 58 -7.29 -0.80 -1.85
N PHE A 59 -8.20 -1.74 -2.08
CA PHE A 59 -9.12 -1.72 -3.21
C PHE A 59 -10.35 -0.85 -2.97
N ASN A 60 -10.52 -0.37 -1.73
CA ASN A 60 -11.60 0.54 -1.37
C ASN A 60 -11.08 1.98 -1.52
N ASP A 61 -11.77 2.79 -2.33
CA ASP A 61 -11.32 4.15 -2.63
C ASP A 61 -11.20 5.01 -1.37
N SER A 62 -12.15 4.90 -0.45
CA SER A 62 -12.11 5.66 0.80
C SER A 62 -10.92 5.27 1.67
N HIS A 63 -10.66 3.97 1.80
CA HIS A 63 -9.51 3.48 2.54
C HIS A 63 -8.20 3.94 1.90
N ARG A 64 -8.11 3.83 0.58
CA ARG A 64 -6.91 4.24 -0.14
C ARG A 64 -6.64 5.72 0.05
N ASN A 65 -7.67 6.56 -0.05
CA ASN A 65 -7.52 8.00 0.17
C ASN A 65 -7.09 8.30 1.60
N MET A 66 -7.64 7.60 2.58
CA MET A 66 -7.26 7.76 3.98
C MET A 66 -5.79 7.41 4.20
N ILE A 67 -5.34 6.28 3.64
CA ILE A 67 -3.96 5.85 3.73
C ILE A 67 -3.04 6.90 3.09
N LEU A 68 -3.38 7.38 1.91
CA LEU A 68 -2.56 8.35 1.19
C LEU A 68 -2.49 9.69 1.91
N ASN A 69 -3.56 10.11 2.57
CA ASN A 69 -3.53 11.32 3.38
C ASN A 69 -2.57 11.18 4.55
N LYS A 70 -2.55 10.02 5.20
CA LYS A 70 -1.62 9.76 6.30
C LYS A 70 -0.18 9.73 5.79
N ILE A 71 0.04 9.08 4.66
CA ILE A 71 1.37 9.02 4.04
C ILE A 71 1.84 10.41 3.62
N ALA A 72 0.95 11.24 3.08
CA ALA A 72 1.29 12.61 2.71
C ALA A 72 1.74 13.43 3.91
N GLY A 73 1.19 13.17 5.09
CA GLY A 73 1.62 13.82 6.32
C GLY A 73 3.04 13.40 6.74
N ILE A 74 3.53 12.28 6.25
CA ILE A 74 4.87 11.77 6.57
C ILE A 74 5.89 12.20 5.52
N VAL A 75 5.56 12.02 4.24
CA VAL A 75 6.54 12.20 3.15
C VAL A 75 6.27 13.41 2.27
N GLY A 76 5.14 14.07 2.44
CA GLY A 76 4.74 15.18 1.58
C GLY A 76 3.88 14.73 0.41
N ILE A 77 3.20 15.71 -0.20
CA ILE A 77 2.20 15.44 -1.24
C ILE A 77 2.82 14.80 -2.49
N GLU A 78 4.00 15.26 -2.91
CA GLU A 78 4.60 14.75 -4.15
C GLU A 78 4.96 13.29 -4.05
N ARG A 79 5.62 12.89 -2.95
CA ARG A 79 5.97 11.49 -2.77
C ARG A 79 4.73 10.65 -2.50
N ALA A 80 3.71 11.21 -1.85
CA ALA A 80 2.44 10.52 -1.68
C ALA A 80 1.81 10.20 -3.04
N LYS A 81 1.89 11.09 -4.00
CA LYS A 81 1.40 10.84 -5.36
C LYS A 81 2.16 9.72 -6.04
N GLN A 82 3.47 9.65 -5.83
CA GLN A 82 4.27 8.55 -6.35
C GLN A 82 3.84 7.22 -5.73
N ILE A 83 3.57 7.22 -4.44
CA ILE A 83 3.10 6.05 -3.73
C ILE A 83 1.70 5.64 -4.21
N GLU A 84 0.84 6.63 -4.46
CA GLU A 84 -0.47 6.36 -5.04
C GLU A 84 -0.36 5.59 -6.35
N PHE A 85 0.59 5.97 -7.19
CA PHE A 85 0.82 5.29 -8.45
C PHE A 85 1.14 3.81 -8.24
N VAL A 86 1.95 3.52 -7.22
CA VAL A 86 2.27 2.14 -6.86
C VAL A 86 1.02 1.39 -6.40
N PHE A 87 0.20 2.04 -5.56
CA PHE A 87 -1.05 1.45 -5.10
C PHE A 87 -1.99 1.12 -6.26
N LEU A 88 -2.09 2.01 -7.23
CA LEU A 88 -2.94 1.78 -8.40
C LEU A 88 -2.45 0.60 -9.22
N LYS A 89 -1.13 0.44 -9.35
CA LYS A 89 -0.57 -0.73 -10.03
C LYS A 89 -0.93 -2.02 -9.28
N LEU A 90 -0.83 -1.99 -7.96
CA LEU A 90 -1.12 -3.17 -7.14
C LEU A 90 -2.60 -3.56 -7.21
N THR A 91 -3.48 -2.58 -7.40
CA THR A 91 -4.92 -2.84 -7.48
C THR A 91 -5.40 -3.08 -8.92
N GLY A 92 -4.50 -3.00 -9.90
CA GLY A 92 -4.84 -3.25 -11.29
C GLY A 92 -5.60 -2.13 -11.96
N ARG A 93 -5.45 -0.90 -11.49
CA ARG A 93 -6.20 0.25 -12.05
C ARG A 93 -5.30 1.22 -12.78
#